data_dbe8f012edfb1f9bc83982cdd04d828c
#
_entry.id   dbe8f012edfb1f9bc83982cdd04d828c
#
_cell.length_a   1.000
_cell.length_b   1.000
_cell.length_c   1.000
_cell.angle_alpha   90.00
_cell.angle_beta   90.00
_cell.angle_gamma   90.00
#
_symmetry.space_group_name_H-M   'P 1'
#
loop_
_entity.id
_entity.type
_entity.pdbx_description
1 polymer ?
#
loop_
_entity_poly.entity_id
_entity_poly.type
_entity_poly.pdbx_seq_one_letter_code
_entity_poly.pdbx_strand_id
1 'polypeptide(L)'
;TDESVDVFYSCTVCQSYAPDHVCVITPQRLGLCGAYNWLDGRANYEINPAGPNQPIMKGRTLDLDKGEWEGVNKFVYENSNRKVERFCGYSLLEAPMTSCGCFECIIAILPLANGVMVVNREFPGVTPSGMSFGDLASVTGGGAQTPGFVGIGRLYLSSPKFLAADGGIKRLVWMPKALKEDVRERLQKEADRIGEPDLIDKIATEENGVSEEEVAEYLASVGHPALALESLI
;
A
#
# COMPACT_ATOMS: atom_id res chain seq x y z
N THR A 1 -3.10 3.47 17.08
CA THR A 1 -2.38 4.07 15.94
C THR A 1 -0.92 3.63 15.94
N ASP A 2 -0.24 3.84 14.82
CA ASP A 2 1.19 3.49 14.67
C ASP A 2 2.07 4.31 15.63
N GLU A 3 1.66 5.53 15.96
CA GLU A 3 2.34 6.39 16.94
C GLU A 3 2.17 5.89 18.38
N SER A 4 1.08 5.22 18.69
CA SER A 4 0.71 4.83 20.06
C SER A 4 1.40 3.56 20.56
N VAL A 5 2.19 2.89 19.72
CA VAL A 5 2.92 1.67 20.07
C VAL A 5 4.41 1.81 19.82
N ASP A 6 5.23 1.15 20.63
CA ASP A 6 6.69 1.14 20.47
C ASP A 6 7.18 -0.04 19.66
N VAL A 7 6.31 -1.02 19.41
CA VAL A 7 6.65 -2.29 18.76
C VAL A 7 5.72 -2.54 17.59
N PHE A 8 6.29 -2.80 16.41
CA PHE A 8 5.62 -3.42 15.28
C PHE A 8 5.94 -4.91 15.22
N TYR A 9 5.35 -5.64 14.28
CA TYR A 9 5.66 -7.05 14.09
C TYR A 9 6.03 -7.34 12.65
N SER A 10 6.96 -8.27 12.45
CA SER A 10 7.30 -8.76 11.12
C SER A 10 6.38 -9.92 10.70
N CYS A 11 6.42 -10.24 9.41
CA CYS A 11 6.06 -11.56 8.91
C CYS A 11 7.07 -11.96 7.83
N THR A 12 7.76 -13.09 8.03
CA THR A 12 8.78 -13.60 7.12
C THR A 12 8.39 -14.92 6.44
N VAL A 13 7.12 -15.33 6.56
CA VAL A 13 6.61 -16.59 5.96
C VAL A 13 6.89 -16.67 4.46
N CYS A 14 6.79 -15.57 3.74
CA CYS A 14 6.98 -15.52 2.29
C CYS A 14 8.44 -15.57 1.83
N GLN A 15 9.40 -15.56 2.74
CA GLN A 15 10.84 -15.64 2.39
C GLN A 15 11.23 -16.96 1.75
N SER A 16 10.38 -18.00 1.85
CA SER A 16 10.61 -19.26 1.15
C SER A 16 10.68 -19.12 -0.38
N TYR A 17 10.07 -18.07 -0.96
CA TYR A 17 10.15 -17.79 -2.41
C TYR A 17 10.46 -16.34 -2.77
N ALA A 18 10.37 -15.42 -1.81
CA ALA A 18 10.82 -14.03 -1.93
C ALA A 18 11.78 -13.73 -0.76
N PRO A 19 13.03 -14.21 -0.81
CA PRO A 19 13.93 -14.29 0.35
C PRO A 19 14.33 -12.93 0.92
N ASP A 20 14.22 -11.86 0.14
CA ASP A 20 14.55 -10.50 0.58
C ASP A 20 13.34 -9.75 1.15
N HIS A 21 12.13 -10.36 1.09
CA HIS A 21 10.91 -9.73 1.56
C HIS A 21 10.76 -9.79 3.08
N VAL A 22 10.54 -8.63 3.70
CA VAL A 22 10.12 -8.51 5.11
C VAL A 22 8.82 -7.72 5.18
N CYS A 23 7.74 -8.38 5.56
CA CYS A 23 6.47 -7.71 5.80
C CYS A 23 6.51 -7.03 7.17
N VAL A 24 6.30 -5.71 7.22
CA VAL A 24 6.18 -4.92 8.45
C VAL A 24 4.70 -4.67 8.70
N ILE A 25 4.22 -5.16 9.83
CA ILE A 25 2.81 -5.09 10.24
C ILE A 25 2.69 -4.10 11.40
N THR A 26 1.86 -3.09 11.21
CA THR A 26 1.61 -2.04 12.19
C THR A 26 0.13 -2.02 12.58
N PRO A 27 -0.28 -1.30 13.63
CA PRO A 27 -1.70 -1.11 13.96
C PRO A 27 -2.55 -0.60 12.79
N GLN A 28 -1.94 0.19 11.87
CA GLN A 28 -2.64 0.82 10.74
C GLN A 28 -2.24 0.26 9.37
N ARG A 29 -1.37 -0.75 9.32
CA ARG A 29 -0.98 -1.46 8.10
C ARG A 29 -0.89 -2.97 8.37
N LEU A 30 -1.80 -3.73 7.81
CA LEU A 30 -1.78 -5.20 7.90
C LEU A 30 -0.77 -5.82 6.93
N GLY A 31 -0.53 -7.11 7.07
CA GLY A 31 0.25 -7.89 6.11
C GLY A 31 -0.33 -7.81 4.70
N LEU A 32 0.53 -7.89 3.67
CA LEU A 32 0.15 -7.73 2.26
C LEU A 32 -0.89 -8.76 1.80
N CYS A 33 -0.87 -9.96 2.39
CA CYS A 33 -1.83 -11.04 2.10
C CYS A 33 -3.19 -10.88 2.79
N GLY A 34 -3.38 -9.84 3.61
CA GLY A 34 -4.60 -9.64 4.40
C GLY A 34 -4.77 -10.59 5.60
N ALA A 35 -3.88 -11.58 5.77
CA ALA A 35 -4.04 -12.64 6.77
C ALA A 35 -3.59 -12.26 8.18
N TYR A 36 -2.72 -11.27 8.32
CA TYR A 36 -2.16 -10.86 9.62
C TYR A 36 -2.34 -9.36 9.85
N ASN A 37 -2.98 -9.01 10.94
CA ASN A 37 -2.95 -7.67 11.52
C ASN A 37 -1.93 -7.60 12.66
N TRP A 38 -1.79 -6.43 13.27
CA TRP A 38 -0.82 -6.20 14.35
C TRP A 38 -1.07 -7.06 15.60
N LEU A 39 -2.34 -7.28 15.96
CA LEU A 39 -2.71 -8.14 17.09
C LEU A 39 -2.39 -9.61 16.81
N ASP A 40 -2.61 -10.06 15.58
CA ASP A 40 -2.26 -11.42 15.15
C ASP A 40 -0.74 -11.62 15.20
N GLY A 41 0.04 -10.65 14.72
CA GLY A 41 1.51 -10.68 14.78
C GLY A 41 2.01 -10.77 16.22
N ARG A 42 1.41 -9.99 17.13
CA ARG A 42 1.70 -10.03 18.56
C ARG A 42 1.37 -11.39 19.17
N ALA A 43 0.14 -11.87 18.96
CA ALA A 43 -0.31 -13.14 19.51
C ALA A 43 0.52 -14.32 18.99
N ASN A 44 0.87 -14.33 17.71
CA ASN A 44 1.72 -15.38 17.14
C ASN A 44 3.12 -15.38 17.76
N TYR A 45 3.70 -14.21 18.01
CA TYR A 45 4.99 -14.12 18.71
C TYR A 45 4.88 -14.62 20.16
N GLU A 46 3.84 -14.25 20.90
CA GLU A 46 3.62 -14.70 22.27
C GLU A 46 3.47 -16.24 22.35
N ILE A 47 2.82 -16.87 21.36
CA ILE A 47 2.64 -18.32 21.28
C ILE A 47 3.92 -19.02 20.80
N ASN A 48 4.61 -18.47 19.80
CA ASN A 48 5.82 -19.05 19.21
C ASN A 48 6.90 -17.98 18.99
N PRO A 49 7.72 -17.67 20.00
CA PRO A 49 8.77 -16.66 19.90
C PRO A 49 9.86 -16.96 18.85
N ALA A 50 9.97 -18.20 18.36
CA ALA A 50 10.88 -18.59 17.27
C ALA A 50 10.17 -18.59 15.89
N GLY A 51 8.93 -18.13 15.82
CA GLY A 51 8.12 -18.10 14.61
C GLY A 51 8.44 -16.94 13.67
N PRO A 52 7.71 -16.83 12.56
CA PRO A 52 7.96 -15.83 11.54
C PRO A 52 7.55 -14.39 11.92
N ASN A 53 6.75 -14.24 12.98
CA ASN A 53 6.33 -12.94 13.48
C ASN A 53 7.23 -12.52 14.63
N GLN A 54 8.19 -11.63 14.34
CA GLN A 54 9.13 -11.12 15.32
C GLN A 54 8.80 -9.68 15.69
N PRO A 55 9.02 -9.25 16.96
CA PRO A 55 8.84 -7.86 17.35
C PRO A 55 9.89 -6.96 16.69
N ILE A 56 9.44 -5.81 16.21
CA ILE A 56 10.27 -4.77 15.63
C ILE A 56 10.17 -3.55 16.54
N MET A 57 11.21 -3.29 17.32
CA MET A 57 11.30 -2.06 18.11
C MET A 57 11.46 -0.88 17.18
N LYS A 58 10.57 0.11 17.23
CA LYS A 58 10.62 1.28 16.33
C LYS A 58 11.91 2.07 16.47
N GLY A 59 12.38 2.22 17.70
CA GLY A 59 13.53 3.06 17.96
C GLY A 59 13.24 4.55 17.69
N ARG A 60 14.27 5.29 17.30
CA ARG A 60 14.14 6.72 16.99
C ARG A 60 13.33 6.93 15.72
N THR A 61 12.38 7.89 15.74
CA THR A 61 11.69 8.37 14.55
C THR A 61 12.67 9.15 13.67
N LEU A 62 12.80 8.78 12.41
CA LEU A 62 13.61 9.47 11.41
C LEU A 62 12.75 10.43 10.59
N ASP A 63 11.59 9.96 10.12
CA ASP A 63 10.60 10.74 9.40
C ASP A 63 9.21 10.20 9.73
N LEU A 64 8.41 10.98 10.45
CA LEU A 64 7.07 10.57 10.88
C LEU A 64 6.08 10.57 9.72
N ASP A 65 6.20 11.54 8.82
CA ASP A 65 5.28 11.69 7.68
C ASP A 65 5.44 10.54 6.68
N LYS A 66 6.68 10.08 6.48
CA LYS A 66 6.98 8.92 5.63
C LYS A 66 6.83 7.58 6.34
N GLY A 67 6.71 7.60 7.67
CA GLY A 67 6.69 6.37 8.46
C GLY A 67 8.04 5.66 8.45
N GLU A 68 9.11 6.40 8.75
CA GLU A 68 10.47 5.89 8.81
C GLU A 68 11.00 5.90 10.24
N TRP A 69 11.47 4.75 10.71
CA TRP A 69 12.06 4.56 12.04
C TRP A 69 13.38 3.80 11.96
N GLU A 70 14.33 4.21 12.80
CA GLU A 70 15.67 3.64 12.83
C GLU A 70 15.66 2.13 13.12
N GLY A 71 14.86 1.69 14.10
CA GLY A 71 14.77 0.28 14.46
C GLY A 71 14.06 -0.56 13.40
N VAL A 72 13.09 0.02 12.66
CA VAL A 72 12.44 -0.65 11.53
C VAL A 72 13.44 -0.83 10.38
N ASN A 73 14.19 0.22 10.01
CA ASN A 73 15.21 0.15 8.98
C ASN A 73 16.24 -0.93 9.31
N LYS A 74 16.74 -0.94 10.56
CA LYS A 74 17.71 -1.94 11.03
C LYS A 74 17.14 -3.35 10.91
N PHE A 75 15.92 -3.59 11.40
CA PHE A 75 15.30 -4.92 11.36
C PHE A 75 15.10 -5.40 9.92
N VAL A 76 14.57 -4.53 9.05
CA VAL A 76 14.35 -4.86 7.65
C VAL A 76 15.68 -5.15 6.93
N TYR A 77 16.73 -4.36 7.16
CA TYR A 77 18.06 -4.61 6.62
C TYR A 77 18.62 -5.98 7.03
N GLU A 78 18.57 -6.31 8.32
CA GLU A 78 19.09 -7.56 8.86
C GLU A 78 18.32 -8.79 8.33
N ASN A 79 17.03 -8.65 8.02
CA ASN A 79 16.15 -9.75 7.61
C ASN A 79 15.83 -9.79 6.09
N SER A 80 16.37 -8.86 5.30
CA SER A 80 16.21 -8.80 3.83
C SER A 80 17.50 -9.19 3.08
N ASN A 81 18.34 -10.05 3.63
CA ASN A 81 19.67 -10.35 3.10
C ASN A 81 20.53 -9.08 2.88
N ARG A 82 20.31 -8.04 3.71
CA ARG A 82 20.99 -6.73 3.66
C ARG A 82 20.75 -5.94 2.36
N LYS A 83 19.60 -6.17 1.70
CA LYS A 83 19.27 -5.49 0.43
C LYS A 83 18.39 -4.26 0.62
N VAL A 84 17.61 -4.21 1.71
CA VAL A 84 16.69 -3.11 1.99
C VAL A 84 17.26 -2.26 3.12
N GLU A 85 17.87 -1.13 2.79
CA GLU A 85 18.52 -0.24 3.76
C GLU A 85 17.55 0.72 4.45
N ARG A 86 16.52 1.16 3.71
CA ARG A 86 15.48 2.08 4.19
C ARG A 86 14.10 1.54 3.93
N PHE A 87 13.18 1.87 4.83
CA PHE A 87 11.77 1.52 4.73
C PHE A 87 10.91 2.71 5.13
N CYS A 88 10.12 3.23 4.20
CA CYS A 88 9.12 4.27 4.41
C CYS A 88 7.72 3.64 4.35
N GLY A 89 7.07 3.48 5.49
CA GLY A 89 5.80 2.74 5.61
C GLY A 89 4.62 3.39 4.88
N TYR A 90 4.69 4.71 4.63
CA TYR A 90 3.58 5.49 4.10
C TYR A 90 3.86 6.13 2.75
N SER A 91 4.98 5.81 2.11
CA SER A 91 5.31 6.27 0.76
C SER A 91 5.27 5.14 -0.26
N LEU A 92 4.84 5.45 -1.48
CA LEU A 92 4.93 4.61 -2.66
C LEU A 92 6.22 4.86 -3.44
N LEU A 93 6.76 6.08 -3.33
CA LEU A 93 7.89 6.53 -4.16
C LEU A 93 9.22 6.41 -3.45
N GLU A 94 9.26 6.71 -2.16
CA GLU A 94 10.50 6.73 -1.39
C GLU A 94 10.62 5.48 -0.51
N ALA A 95 11.55 4.62 -0.82
CA ALA A 95 11.87 3.39 -0.08
C ALA A 95 10.61 2.60 0.36
N PRO A 96 9.67 2.28 -0.58
CA PRO A 96 8.43 1.60 -0.24
C PRO A 96 8.68 0.21 0.34
N MET A 97 7.66 -0.39 0.95
CA MET A 97 7.74 -1.79 1.37
C MET A 97 8.01 -2.69 0.17
N THR A 98 8.85 -3.70 0.36
CA THR A 98 8.98 -4.80 -0.59
C THR A 98 7.67 -5.58 -0.71
N SER A 99 7.47 -6.28 -1.82
CA SER A 99 6.29 -7.12 -2.03
C SER A 99 6.70 -8.54 -2.38
N CYS A 100 6.03 -9.52 -1.80
CA CYS A 100 6.36 -10.93 -2.02
C CYS A 100 5.68 -11.53 -3.25
N GLY A 101 4.43 -11.21 -3.50
CA GLY A 101 3.55 -11.82 -4.51
C GLY A 101 2.25 -12.37 -3.92
N CYS A 102 2.15 -12.52 -2.59
CA CYS A 102 0.95 -12.95 -1.87
C CYS A 102 0.05 -11.77 -1.45
N PHE A 103 0.10 -10.66 -2.14
CA PHE A 103 -0.75 -9.50 -1.86
C PHE A 103 -2.16 -9.67 -2.42
N GLU A 104 -3.14 -9.02 -1.77
CA GLU A 104 -4.53 -9.00 -2.26
C GLU A 104 -4.72 -8.00 -3.39
N CYS A 105 -4.06 -6.84 -3.30
CA CYS A 105 -4.12 -5.78 -4.29
C CYS A 105 -2.72 -5.26 -4.61
N ILE A 106 -2.61 -4.56 -5.75
CA ILE A 106 -1.42 -3.82 -6.18
C ILE A 106 -1.79 -2.35 -6.32
N ILE A 107 -0.98 -1.48 -5.74
CA ILE A 107 -0.95 -0.05 -6.05
C ILE A 107 0.05 0.15 -7.19
N ALA A 108 -0.33 0.90 -8.21
CA ALA A 108 0.58 1.36 -9.26
C ALA A 108 0.31 2.82 -9.60
N ILE A 109 1.39 3.56 -9.91
CA ILE A 109 1.30 4.97 -10.27
C ILE A 109 0.66 5.15 -11.66
N LEU A 110 -0.16 6.20 -11.80
CA LEU A 110 -0.68 6.72 -13.05
C LEU A 110 -0.23 8.18 -13.21
N PRO A 111 0.89 8.44 -13.88
CA PRO A 111 1.50 9.78 -13.98
C PRO A 111 0.58 10.83 -14.55
N LEU A 112 -0.11 10.55 -15.67
CA LEU A 112 -1.01 11.50 -16.33
C LEU A 112 -2.22 11.87 -15.47
N ALA A 113 -2.65 10.95 -14.61
CA ALA A 113 -3.75 11.15 -13.67
C ALA A 113 -3.30 11.80 -12.35
N ASN A 114 -2.02 12.09 -12.17
CA ASN A 114 -1.40 12.60 -10.94
C ASN A 114 -1.80 11.78 -9.70
N GLY A 115 -1.89 10.46 -9.85
CA GLY A 115 -2.40 9.59 -8.80
C GLY A 115 -1.95 8.14 -8.91
N VAL A 116 -2.68 7.29 -8.24
CA VAL A 116 -2.44 5.85 -8.24
C VAL A 116 -3.70 5.08 -8.58
N MET A 117 -3.53 3.98 -9.27
CA MET A 117 -4.56 2.95 -9.39
C MET A 117 -4.35 1.86 -8.35
N VAL A 118 -5.44 1.19 -7.99
CA VAL A 118 -5.39 -0.04 -7.20
C VAL A 118 -6.17 -1.12 -7.93
N VAL A 119 -5.54 -2.26 -8.12
CA VAL A 119 -6.17 -3.41 -8.77
C VAL A 119 -6.06 -4.64 -7.88
N ASN A 120 -7.12 -5.42 -7.79
CA ASN A 120 -7.17 -6.68 -7.06
C ASN A 120 -6.98 -7.87 -8.00
N ARG A 121 -6.62 -9.00 -7.40
CA ARG A 121 -6.31 -10.26 -8.10
C ARG A 121 -7.47 -10.78 -8.95
N GLU A 122 -8.69 -10.48 -8.55
CA GLU A 122 -9.91 -10.95 -9.20
C GLU A 122 -10.27 -10.16 -10.46
N PHE A 123 -9.64 -9.01 -10.71
CA PHE A 123 -9.90 -8.22 -11.92
C PHE A 123 -9.30 -8.89 -13.15
N PRO A 124 -10.13 -9.31 -14.14
CA PRO A 124 -9.65 -10.08 -15.28
C PRO A 124 -9.15 -9.21 -16.45
N GLY A 125 -9.31 -7.88 -16.35
CA GLY A 125 -9.02 -6.93 -17.42
C GLY A 125 -7.59 -6.43 -17.45
N VAL A 126 -7.34 -5.56 -18.44
CA VAL A 126 -6.15 -4.73 -18.49
C VAL A 126 -6.44 -3.43 -17.76
N THR A 127 -5.50 -2.96 -16.94
CA THR A 127 -5.63 -1.71 -16.18
C THR A 127 -5.28 -0.50 -17.04
N PRO A 128 -5.56 0.73 -16.62
CA PRO A 128 -5.18 1.94 -17.35
C PRO A 128 -3.68 2.07 -17.65
N SER A 129 -2.82 1.41 -16.88
CA SER A 129 -1.37 1.36 -17.19
C SER A 129 -1.02 0.46 -18.38
N GLY A 130 -1.99 -0.18 -19.02
CA GLY A 130 -1.78 -1.13 -20.10
C GLY A 130 -1.36 -2.55 -19.65
N MET A 131 -1.32 -2.79 -18.33
CA MET A 131 -0.86 -4.04 -17.73
C MET A 131 -2.02 -4.82 -17.09
N SER A 132 -2.00 -6.14 -17.20
CA SER A 132 -2.86 -7.01 -16.41
C SER A 132 -2.40 -7.09 -14.96
N PHE A 133 -3.24 -7.65 -14.06
CA PHE A 133 -2.80 -7.93 -12.68
C PHE A 133 -1.55 -8.82 -12.64
N GLY A 134 -1.44 -9.81 -13.54
CA GLY A 134 -0.28 -10.70 -13.61
C GLY A 134 1.01 -9.98 -14.01
N ASP A 135 0.92 -9.06 -14.99
CA ASP A 135 2.07 -8.23 -15.40
C ASP A 135 2.53 -7.33 -14.26
N LEU A 136 1.59 -6.63 -13.61
CA LEU A 136 1.85 -5.80 -12.43
C LEU A 136 2.46 -6.61 -11.28
N ALA A 137 1.97 -7.82 -11.03
CA ALA A 137 2.51 -8.70 -10.00
C ALA A 137 3.95 -9.10 -10.28
N SER A 138 4.32 -9.27 -11.55
CA SER A 138 5.69 -9.58 -11.96
C SER A 138 6.65 -8.41 -11.75
N VAL A 139 6.17 -7.17 -11.87
CA VAL A 139 6.97 -5.96 -11.57
C VAL A 139 7.06 -5.70 -10.07
N THR A 140 5.96 -5.93 -9.36
CA THR A 140 5.80 -5.55 -7.94
C THR A 140 6.40 -6.58 -6.98
N GLY A 141 6.33 -7.86 -7.33
CA GLY A 141 6.71 -8.98 -6.47
C GLY A 141 8.22 -9.25 -6.41
N GLY A 142 8.58 -10.40 -5.82
CA GLY A 142 9.97 -10.87 -5.82
C GLY A 142 10.85 -10.36 -4.67
N GLY A 143 10.31 -9.52 -3.78
CA GLY A 143 11.02 -9.07 -2.57
C GLY A 143 11.91 -7.83 -2.76
N ALA A 144 11.87 -7.19 -3.92
CA ALA A 144 12.55 -5.92 -4.15
C ALA A 144 11.67 -4.71 -3.76
N GLN A 145 12.29 -3.56 -3.49
CA GLN A 145 11.62 -2.27 -3.45
C GLN A 145 11.45 -1.78 -4.89
N THR A 146 10.21 -1.46 -5.27
CA THR A 146 9.90 -0.97 -6.61
C THR A 146 9.13 0.35 -6.48
N PRO A 147 9.82 1.51 -6.48
CA PRO A 147 9.14 2.81 -6.42
C PRO A 147 8.03 2.91 -7.48
N GLY A 148 6.87 3.39 -7.08
CA GLY A 148 5.69 3.45 -7.95
C GLY A 148 4.81 2.21 -7.93
N PHE A 149 5.25 1.08 -7.33
CA PHE A 149 4.51 -0.18 -7.26
C PHE A 149 4.64 -0.83 -5.88
N VAL A 150 3.52 -1.20 -5.28
CA VAL A 150 3.54 -1.94 -4.01
C VAL A 150 2.32 -2.86 -3.89
N GLY A 151 2.57 -4.09 -3.41
CA GLY A 151 1.50 -4.99 -3.02
C GLY A 151 0.92 -4.60 -1.66
N ILE A 152 -0.38 -4.76 -1.47
CA ILE A 152 -1.07 -4.42 -0.23
C ILE A 152 -2.15 -5.44 0.12
N GLY A 153 -2.48 -5.49 1.40
CA GLY A 153 -3.76 -6.06 1.86
C GLY A 153 -4.90 -5.06 1.61
N ARG A 154 -6.06 -5.57 1.24
CA ARG A 154 -7.24 -4.77 0.84
C ARG A 154 -7.63 -3.71 1.87
N LEU A 155 -7.58 -4.06 3.16
CA LEU A 155 -7.97 -3.14 4.23
C LEU A 155 -7.03 -1.92 4.40
N TYR A 156 -5.80 -1.99 3.86
CA TYR A 156 -4.90 -0.84 3.91
C TYR A 156 -5.42 0.35 3.09
N LEU A 157 -6.28 0.12 2.09
CA LEU A 157 -6.92 1.18 1.29
C LEU A 157 -7.67 2.20 2.15
N SER A 158 -8.27 1.77 3.25
CA SER A 158 -9.04 2.62 4.17
C SER A 158 -8.27 3.04 5.41
N SER A 159 -6.97 2.83 5.44
CA SER A 159 -6.12 3.27 6.53
C SER A 159 -5.80 4.77 6.43
N PRO A 160 -5.80 5.52 7.54
CA PRO A 160 -5.26 6.88 7.57
C PRO A 160 -3.79 6.98 7.13
N LYS A 161 -3.08 5.85 7.10
CA LYS A 161 -1.68 5.76 6.66
C LYS A 161 -1.52 5.36 5.20
N PHE A 162 -2.63 5.14 4.46
CA PHE A 162 -2.57 4.83 3.04
C PHE A 162 -1.89 5.96 2.27
N LEU A 163 -0.67 5.71 1.80
CA LEU A 163 0.17 6.67 1.05
C LEU A 163 0.21 8.09 1.67
N ALA A 164 0.21 8.18 3.00
CA ALA A 164 0.05 9.45 3.69
C ALA A 164 1.16 10.46 3.33
N ALA A 165 2.37 9.99 3.04
CA ALA A 165 3.49 10.83 2.58
C ALA A 165 3.30 11.36 1.15
N ASP A 166 2.50 10.70 0.32
CA ASP A 166 2.33 11.03 -1.08
C ASP A 166 1.00 11.75 -1.37
N GLY A 167 0.19 12.01 -0.35
CA GLY A 167 -1.12 12.69 -0.45
C GLY A 167 -2.33 11.85 -0.06
N GLY A 168 -2.11 10.63 0.41
CA GLY A 168 -3.14 9.77 0.99
C GLY A 168 -4.18 9.29 -0.02
N ILE A 169 -5.39 9.03 0.49
CA ILE A 169 -6.52 8.55 -0.32
C ILE A 169 -6.90 9.52 -1.46
N LYS A 170 -6.54 10.80 -1.39
CA LYS A 170 -6.75 11.77 -2.49
C LYS A 170 -5.98 11.39 -3.75
N ARG A 171 -4.95 10.54 -3.65
CA ARG A 171 -4.22 10.01 -4.80
C ARG A 171 -4.89 8.81 -5.47
N LEU A 172 -5.91 8.22 -4.87
CA LEU A 172 -6.60 7.06 -5.43
C LEU A 172 -7.53 7.50 -6.56
N VAL A 173 -7.09 7.30 -7.80
CA VAL A 173 -7.75 7.81 -9.00
C VAL A 173 -8.50 6.75 -9.80
N TRP A 174 -8.14 5.47 -9.65
CA TRP A 174 -8.77 4.38 -10.37
C TRP A 174 -8.74 3.07 -9.57
N MET A 175 -9.82 2.30 -9.67
CA MET A 175 -9.90 0.91 -9.21
C MET A 175 -11.02 0.17 -9.94
N PRO A 176 -10.96 -1.18 -10.04
CA PRO A 176 -12.07 -1.97 -10.55
C PRO A 176 -13.38 -1.68 -9.81
N LYS A 177 -14.49 -1.60 -10.53
CA LYS A 177 -15.82 -1.32 -9.96
C LYS A 177 -16.17 -2.31 -8.84
N ALA A 178 -15.92 -3.60 -9.06
CA ALA A 178 -16.19 -4.62 -8.06
C ALA A 178 -15.39 -4.41 -6.76
N LEU A 179 -14.12 -4.01 -6.87
CA LEU A 179 -13.29 -3.68 -5.70
C LEU A 179 -13.82 -2.41 -5.02
N LYS A 180 -14.16 -1.37 -5.80
CA LYS A 180 -14.71 -0.12 -5.30
C LYS A 180 -15.96 -0.35 -4.45
N GLU A 181 -16.88 -1.17 -4.93
CA GLU A 181 -18.11 -1.52 -4.19
C GLU A 181 -17.81 -2.33 -2.91
N ASP A 182 -16.90 -3.29 -2.98
CA ASP A 182 -16.51 -4.11 -1.82
C ASP A 182 -15.91 -3.28 -0.66
N VAL A 183 -15.11 -2.27 -0.98
CA VAL A 183 -14.46 -1.43 0.03
C VAL A 183 -15.16 -0.10 0.29
N ARG A 184 -16.26 0.20 -0.41
CA ARG A 184 -16.93 1.50 -0.45
C ARG A 184 -17.22 2.08 0.93
N GLU A 185 -17.85 1.31 1.82
CA GLU A 185 -18.23 1.80 3.16
C GLU A 185 -17.01 2.25 3.99
N ARG A 186 -15.90 1.51 3.85
CA ARG A 186 -14.66 1.82 4.57
C ARG A 186 -13.95 3.02 3.99
N LEU A 187 -13.89 3.10 2.66
CA LEU A 187 -13.33 4.26 1.95
C LEU A 187 -14.13 5.53 2.24
N GLN A 188 -15.48 5.43 2.32
CA GLN A 188 -16.32 6.57 2.63
C GLN A 188 -16.02 7.14 4.02
N LYS A 189 -15.84 6.28 5.04
CA LYS A 189 -15.45 6.73 6.39
C LYS A 189 -14.13 7.50 6.38
N GLU A 190 -13.17 7.06 5.56
CA GLU A 190 -11.89 7.76 5.42
C GLU A 190 -12.04 9.06 4.63
N ALA A 191 -12.81 9.07 3.55
CA ALA A 191 -13.14 10.27 2.78
C ALA A 191 -13.83 11.33 3.64
N ASP A 192 -14.81 10.94 4.45
CA ASP A 192 -15.49 11.82 5.40
C ASP A 192 -14.52 12.39 6.44
N ARG A 193 -13.61 11.56 6.96
CA ARG A 193 -12.59 11.96 7.93
C ARG A 193 -11.66 13.05 7.40
N ILE A 194 -11.31 13.01 6.11
CA ILE A 194 -10.44 14.02 5.49
C ILE A 194 -11.19 15.19 4.87
N GLY A 195 -12.53 15.25 5.02
CA GLY A 195 -13.37 16.33 4.50
C GLY A 195 -13.64 16.28 3.00
N GLU A 196 -13.54 15.10 2.38
CA GLU A 196 -13.78 14.86 0.95
C GLU A 196 -14.91 13.83 0.73
N PRO A 197 -16.16 14.13 1.16
CA PRO A 197 -17.24 13.14 1.15
C PRO A 197 -17.59 12.61 -0.23
N ASP A 198 -17.34 13.38 -1.28
CA ASP A 198 -17.65 13.01 -2.67
C ASP A 198 -16.49 12.26 -3.35
N LEU A 199 -15.36 12.04 -2.66
CA LEU A 199 -14.16 11.47 -3.25
C LEU A 199 -14.42 10.11 -3.89
N ILE A 200 -15.17 9.25 -3.21
CA ILE A 200 -15.37 7.87 -3.68
C ILE A 200 -16.11 7.85 -5.02
N ASP A 201 -17.07 8.73 -5.22
CA ASP A 201 -17.82 8.82 -6.48
C ASP A 201 -16.94 9.35 -7.64
N LYS A 202 -15.89 10.10 -7.31
CA LYS A 202 -14.95 10.65 -8.29
C LYS A 202 -13.83 9.68 -8.71
N ILE A 203 -13.62 8.58 -7.98
CA ILE A 203 -12.64 7.55 -8.37
C ILE A 203 -13.14 6.85 -9.63
N ALA A 204 -12.35 6.83 -10.69
CA ALA A 204 -12.66 6.15 -11.95
C ALA A 204 -12.67 4.62 -11.79
N THR A 205 -13.41 3.95 -12.68
CA THR A 205 -13.45 2.51 -12.83
C THR A 205 -13.25 2.15 -14.30
N GLU A 206 -13.25 0.86 -14.64
CA GLU A 206 -13.21 0.40 -16.04
C GLU A 206 -14.40 0.90 -16.89
N GLU A 207 -15.47 1.39 -16.26
CA GLU A 207 -16.60 2.01 -16.98
C GLU A 207 -16.34 3.46 -17.37
N ASN A 208 -15.35 4.12 -16.73
CA ASN A 208 -15.02 5.53 -16.92
C ASN A 208 -13.74 5.75 -17.72
N GLY A 209 -12.84 4.76 -17.77
CA GLY A 209 -11.60 4.82 -18.50
C GLY A 209 -10.81 3.53 -18.43
N VAL A 210 -10.29 3.09 -19.57
CA VAL A 210 -9.47 1.89 -19.73
C VAL A 210 -8.02 2.24 -20.12
N SER A 211 -7.74 3.50 -20.42
CA SER A 211 -6.39 4.04 -20.60
C SER A 211 -6.12 5.15 -19.58
N GLU A 212 -4.86 5.51 -19.43
CA GLU A 212 -4.45 6.56 -18.49
C GLU A 212 -4.98 7.93 -18.91
N GLU A 213 -5.05 8.19 -20.22
CA GLU A 213 -5.60 9.42 -20.80
C GLU A 213 -7.11 9.53 -20.49
N GLU A 214 -7.88 8.47 -20.71
CA GLU A 214 -9.32 8.45 -20.42
C GLU A 214 -9.59 8.66 -18.94
N VAL A 215 -8.78 8.05 -18.06
CA VAL A 215 -8.86 8.28 -16.61
C VAL A 215 -8.60 9.74 -16.29
N ALA A 216 -7.53 10.35 -16.84
CA ALA A 216 -7.21 11.75 -16.59
C ALA A 216 -8.34 12.69 -17.06
N GLU A 217 -8.93 12.44 -18.23
CA GLU A 217 -10.08 13.19 -18.74
C GLU A 217 -11.30 13.08 -17.84
N TYR A 218 -11.62 11.85 -17.39
CA TYR A 218 -12.71 11.63 -16.44
C TYR A 218 -12.49 12.40 -15.13
N LEU A 219 -11.28 12.31 -14.53
CA LEU A 219 -10.95 13.01 -13.29
C LEU A 219 -11.10 14.53 -13.43
N ALA A 220 -10.70 15.08 -14.57
CA ALA A 220 -10.89 16.50 -14.87
C ALA A 220 -12.39 16.87 -14.94
N SER A 221 -13.21 16.02 -15.55
CA SER A 221 -14.65 16.24 -15.69
C SER A 221 -15.41 16.24 -14.35
N VAL A 222 -14.95 15.44 -13.37
CA VAL A 222 -15.58 15.33 -12.04
C VAL A 222 -14.89 16.17 -10.96
N GLY A 223 -13.81 16.86 -11.29
CA GLY A 223 -13.04 17.67 -10.33
C GLY A 223 -12.42 16.80 -9.24
N HIS A 224 -11.66 15.76 -9.61
CA HIS A 224 -10.99 14.88 -8.65
C HIS A 224 -9.86 15.62 -7.92
N PRO A 225 -9.73 15.51 -6.57
CA PRO A 225 -8.76 16.29 -5.80
C PRO A 225 -7.30 15.98 -6.12
N ALA A 226 -6.96 14.82 -6.67
CA ALA A 226 -5.59 14.49 -7.08
C ALA A 226 -5.00 15.51 -8.05
N LEU A 227 -5.81 16.09 -8.93
CA LEU A 227 -5.36 17.07 -9.93
C LEU A 227 -4.93 18.42 -9.32
N ALA A 228 -5.36 18.72 -8.10
CA ALA A 228 -4.98 19.92 -7.35
C ALA A 228 -3.75 19.72 -6.44
N LEU A 229 -3.28 18.48 -6.28
CA LEU A 229 -2.08 18.19 -5.51
C LEU A 229 -0.82 18.48 -6.34
N GLU A 230 0.31 18.68 -5.66
CA GLU A 230 1.62 18.74 -6.32
C GLU A 230 1.85 17.51 -7.20
N SER A 231 2.68 17.63 -8.24
CA SER A 231 3.00 16.49 -9.09
C SER A 231 3.55 15.33 -8.26
N LEU A 232 3.07 14.12 -8.54
CA LEU A 232 3.53 12.93 -7.83
C LEU A 232 4.93 12.50 -8.32
N ILE A 233 5.24 12.79 -9.60
CA ILE A 233 6.55 12.59 -10.25
C ILE A 233 6.88 13.75 -11.17
#